data_fb05c6705d5ac64e575b4fe0724d892b
#
_entry.id   fb05c6705d5ac64e575b4fe0724d892b
#
_cell.length_a   1.000
_cell.length_b   1.000
_cell.length_c   1.000
_cell.angle_alpha   90.00
_cell.angle_beta   90.00
_cell.angle_gamma   90.00
#
_symmetry.space_group_name_H-M   'P 1'
#
loop_
_entity.id
_entity.type
_entity.pdbx_description
1 polymer ?
#
loop_
_entity_poly.entity_id
_entity_poly.type
_entity_poly.pdbx_seq_one_letter_code
_entity_poly.pdbx_strand_id
1 'polypeptide(L)'
;GGMKHLPVQEELLHIINECNLMYWCSTIMRCAYQFISAKVEEKGEPPFEIPNLRFLSMAKLQKGESISPMITLGYMLEEMIHGDFVKYIHNGHPVPCTEPPLSDEEYKIAEFLCFTQHVQYLQTKGLAFISDYQGSGNLLTDPQILTSDLGVDMFGLGNVKEGFNRFTTEHSCNKYCKWFELDSLAHPSTAAAL
;
A
#
# COMPACT_ATOMS: atom_id res chain seq x y z
N GLY A 1 -12.96 -0.10 30.03
CA GLY A 1 -11.85 0.82 29.87
C GLY A 1 -12.34 2.03 29.08
N GLY A 2 -12.33 3.23 29.71
CA GLY A 2 -12.73 4.45 29.02
C GLY A 2 -11.71 4.81 27.93
N MET A 3 -12.20 5.21 26.76
CA MET A 3 -11.37 5.84 25.72
C MET A 3 -10.67 7.07 26.36
N LYS A 4 -9.35 7.03 26.41
CA LYS A 4 -8.58 8.24 26.74
C LYS A 4 -8.56 9.11 25.50
N HIS A 5 -9.14 10.29 25.57
CA HIS A 5 -8.96 11.31 24.54
C HIS A 5 -7.48 11.73 24.50
N LEU A 6 -6.89 11.70 23.29
CA LEU A 6 -5.57 12.26 23.09
C LEU A 6 -5.63 13.79 23.15
N PRO A 7 -4.54 14.47 23.54
CA PRO A 7 -4.44 15.91 23.35
C PRO A 7 -4.71 16.28 21.88
N VAL A 8 -5.41 17.39 21.64
CA VAL A 8 -5.82 17.81 20.28
C VAL A 8 -4.65 17.87 19.30
N GLN A 9 -3.47 18.26 19.74
CA GLN A 9 -2.28 18.32 18.91
C GLN A 9 -1.79 16.93 18.45
N GLU A 10 -1.86 15.94 19.34
CA GLU A 10 -1.52 14.55 19.03
C GLU A 10 -2.55 13.93 18.07
N GLU A 11 -3.83 14.19 18.30
CA GLU A 11 -4.92 13.74 17.44
C GLU A 11 -4.78 14.30 16.02
N LEU A 12 -4.47 15.59 15.89
CA LEU A 12 -4.21 16.23 14.59
C LEU A 12 -2.99 15.65 13.89
N LEU A 13 -1.94 15.34 14.64
CA LEU A 13 -0.74 14.72 14.07
C LEU A 13 -1.06 13.32 13.51
N HIS A 14 -1.86 12.53 14.23
CA HIS A 14 -2.33 11.23 13.73
C HIS A 14 -3.11 11.39 12.42
N ILE A 15 -4.08 12.29 12.37
CA ILE A 15 -4.86 12.55 11.15
C ILE A 15 -3.96 12.97 9.97
N ILE A 16 -2.98 13.81 10.22
CA ILE A 16 -2.02 14.24 9.19
C ILE A 16 -1.20 13.05 8.69
N ASN A 17 -0.72 12.20 9.59
CA ASN A 17 0.08 11.04 9.23
C ASN A 17 -0.73 10.04 8.41
N GLU A 18 -1.98 9.77 8.76
CA GLU A 18 -2.89 8.90 8.00
C GLU A 18 -3.17 9.46 6.60
N CYS A 19 -3.46 10.77 6.49
CA CYS A 19 -3.66 11.41 5.20
C CYS A 19 -2.38 11.36 4.33
N ASN A 20 -1.21 11.55 4.93
CA ASN A 20 0.07 11.46 4.23
C ASN A 20 0.34 10.03 3.77
N LEU A 21 0.11 9.04 4.62
CA LEU A 21 0.27 7.63 4.28
C LEU A 21 -0.60 7.26 3.07
N MET A 22 -1.87 7.64 3.08
CA MET A 22 -2.80 7.39 1.98
C MET A 22 -2.38 8.10 0.68
N TYR A 23 -1.89 9.34 0.78
CA TYR A 23 -1.34 10.08 -0.38
C TYR A 23 -0.15 9.35 -1.00
N TRP A 24 0.78 8.87 -0.18
CA TRP A 24 1.93 8.12 -0.64
C TRP A 24 1.55 6.77 -1.24
N CYS A 25 0.61 6.04 -0.61
CA CYS A 25 0.10 4.79 -1.16
C CYS A 25 -0.54 4.99 -2.54
N SER A 26 -1.37 6.02 -2.69
CA SER A 26 -1.96 6.37 -3.99
C SER A 26 -0.89 6.71 -5.04
N THR A 27 0.19 7.37 -4.63
CA THR A 27 1.30 7.74 -5.52
C THR A 27 2.11 6.51 -5.93
N ILE A 28 2.48 5.65 -4.99
CA ILE A 28 3.24 4.42 -5.25
C ILE A 28 2.42 3.46 -6.13
N MET A 29 1.11 3.33 -5.88
CA MET A 29 0.22 2.53 -6.72
C MET A 29 0.16 3.10 -8.15
N ARG A 30 0.07 4.41 -8.30
CA ARG A 30 0.09 5.06 -9.62
C ARG A 30 1.40 4.78 -10.37
N CYS A 31 2.56 4.76 -9.70
CA CYS A 31 3.82 4.37 -10.32
C CYS A 31 3.77 2.92 -10.84
N ALA A 32 3.15 2.00 -10.08
CA ALA A 32 2.95 0.64 -10.56
C ALA A 32 2.07 0.58 -11.82
N TYR A 33 0.97 1.33 -11.87
CA TYR A 33 0.14 1.41 -13.07
C TYR A 33 0.84 2.09 -14.26
N GLN A 34 1.69 3.08 -14.04
CA GLN A 34 2.50 3.68 -15.10
C GLN A 34 3.48 2.65 -15.70
N PHE A 35 4.12 1.83 -14.86
CA PHE A 35 4.95 0.72 -15.33
C PHE A 35 4.14 -0.28 -16.17
N ILE A 36 2.94 -0.68 -15.68
CA ILE A 36 2.02 -1.58 -16.38
C ILE A 36 1.67 -1.00 -17.75
N SER A 37 1.22 0.26 -17.81
CA SER A 37 0.83 0.91 -19.07
C SER A 37 1.97 0.96 -20.08
N ALA A 38 3.18 1.31 -19.63
CA ALA A 38 4.36 1.34 -20.51
C ALA A 38 4.69 -0.05 -21.09
N LYS A 39 4.56 -1.10 -20.27
CA LYS A 39 4.80 -2.47 -20.72
C LYS A 39 3.72 -2.99 -21.67
N VAL A 40 2.45 -2.61 -21.45
CA VAL A 40 1.35 -2.94 -22.37
C VAL A 40 1.53 -2.22 -23.71
N GLU A 41 1.95 -0.96 -23.71
CA GLU A 41 2.29 -0.24 -24.96
C GLU A 41 3.43 -0.90 -25.73
N GLU A 42 4.44 -1.44 -25.02
CA GLU A 42 5.59 -2.12 -25.61
C GLU A 42 5.25 -3.51 -26.19
N LYS A 43 4.48 -4.32 -25.43
CA LYS A 43 4.29 -5.76 -25.68
C LYS A 43 2.90 -6.13 -26.22
N GLY A 44 1.93 -5.21 -26.17
CA GLY A 44 0.51 -5.49 -26.41
C GLY A 44 -0.21 -5.93 -25.14
N GLU A 45 -1.51 -6.26 -25.29
CA GLU A 45 -2.37 -6.62 -24.16
C GLU A 45 -2.01 -7.99 -23.57
N PRO A 46 -2.01 -8.12 -22.21
CA PRO A 46 -1.79 -9.42 -21.57
C PRO A 46 -3.00 -10.35 -21.76
N PRO A 47 -2.79 -11.69 -21.67
CA PRO A 47 -3.88 -12.67 -21.78
C PRO A 47 -4.74 -12.80 -20.53
N PHE A 48 -4.74 -11.80 -19.66
CA PHE A 48 -5.49 -11.73 -18.41
C PHE A 48 -5.91 -10.29 -18.13
N GLU A 49 -6.97 -10.13 -17.37
CA GLU A 49 -7.44 -8.82 -16.94
C GLU A 49 -6.46 -8.17 -15.94
N ILE A 50 -6.26 -6.87 -16.11
CA ILE A 50 -5.52 -6.04 -15.15
C ILE A 50 -6.55 -5.33 -14.27
N PRO A 51 -6.64 -5.69 -12.96
CA PRO A 51 -7.57 -5.02 -12.05
C PRO A 51 -7.31 -3.52 -11.97
N ASN A 52 -8.36 -2.71 -12.03
CA ASN A 52 -8.28 -1.26 -11.87
C ASN A 52 -8.62 -0.88 -10.43
N LEU A 53 -7.63 -0.94 -9.56
CA LEU A 53 -7.77 -0.66 -8.13
C LEU A 53 -7.26 0.74 -7.79
N ARG A 54 -7.88 1.39 -6.82
CA ARG A 54 -7.42 2.66 -6.28
C ARG A 54 -7.64 2.73 -4.78
N PHE A 55 -6.85 3.53 -4.10
CA PHE A 55 -7.14 3.89 -2.73
C PHE A 55 -8.32 4.87 -2.67
N LEU A 56 -9.09 4.78 -1.58
CA LEU A 56 -10.19 5.71 -1.33
C LEU A 56 -9.67 7.16 -1.20
N SER A 57 -10.56 8.11 -1.48
CA SER A 57 -10.27 9.52 -1.30
C SER A 57 -10.40 9.91 0.16
N MET A 58 -9.43 10.67 0.67
CA MET A 58 -9.43 11.20 2.03
C MET A 58 -9.34 12.72 2.04
N ALA A 59 -9.98 13.34 3.01
CA ALA A 59 -9.86 14.77 3.26
C ALA A 59 -9.75 15.04 4.77
N LYS A 60 -8.89 16.01 5.11
CA LYS A 60 -8.77 16.53 6.47
C LYS A 60 -9.64 17.78 6.60
N LEU A 61 -10.50 17.79 7.61
CA LEU A 61 -11.22 18.98 8.04
C LEU A 61 -10.70 19.46 9.39
N GLN A 62 -10.50 20.76 9.50
CA GLN A 62 -10.16 21.43 10.75
C GLN A 62 -11.22 22.47 11.06
N LYS A 63 -11.75 22.45 12.29
CA LYS A 63 -12.61 23.49 12.80
C LYS A 63 -11.81 24.38 13.74
N GLY A 64 -11.64 25.65 13.37
CA GLY A 64 -11.08 26.70 14.18
C GLY A 64 -11.74 28.03 13.83
N GLU A 65 -11.82 28.96 14.78
CA GLU A 65 -12.23 30.33 14.49
C GLU A 65 -11.06 31.09 13.80
N SER A 66 -11.38 31.90 12.82
CA SER A 66 -10.41 32.66 12.02
C SER A 66 -9.47 33.57 12.85
N ILE A 67 -9.72 33.77 14.12
CA ILE A 67 -9.05 34.72 15.02
C ILE A 67 -8.37 34.02 16.21
N SER A 68 -8.60 32.71 16.40
CA SER A 68 -7.97 31.94 17.48
C SER A 68 -6.96 30.94 16.91
N PRO A 69 -5.71 30.91 17.42
CA PRO A 69 -4.75 29.87 17.03
C PRO A 69 -5.09 28.48 17.59
N MET A 70 -6.18 28.34 18.32
CA MET A 70 -6.61 27.07 18.90
C MET A 70 -7.51 26.30 17.93
N ILE A 71 -6.96 25.26 17.31
CA ILE A 71 -7.74 24.23 16.64
C ILE A 71 -8.36 23.36 17.73
N THR A 72 -9.69 23.27 17.74
CA THR A 72 -10.43 22.54 18.79
C THR A 72 -10.82 21.14 18.38
N LEU A 73 -10.92 20.84 17.07
CA LEU A 73 -11.31 19.53 16.54
C LEU A 73 -10.70 19.31 15.16
N GLY A 74 -10.24 18.07 14.94
CA GLY A 74 -9.84 17.56 13.63
C GLY A 74 -10.76 16.42 13.21
N TYR A 75 -11.06 16.32 11.92
CA TYR A 75 -11.81 15.23 11.34
C TYR A 75 -11.08 14.69 10.12
N MET A 76 -11.08 13.37 10.00
CA MET A 76 -10.73 12.68 8.77
C MET A 76 -12.02 12.26 8.10
N LEU A 77 -12.17 12.61 6.83
CA LEU A 77 -13.28 12.18 5.98
C LEU A 77 -12.74 11.18 4.98
N GLU A 78 -13.43 10.08 4.86
CA GLU A 78 -13.10 9.01 3.93
C GLU A 78 -14.26 8.76 2.97
N GLU A 79 -13.93 8.37 1.74
CA GLU A 79 -14.90 7.86 0.79
C GLU A 79 -15.57 6.60 1.37
N MET A 80 -16.88 6.51 1.25
CA MET A 80 -17.62 5.37 1.78
C MET A 80 -17.37 4.12 0.91
N ILE A 81 -16.96 3.03 1.55
CA ILE A 81 -16.84 1.73 0.93
C ILE A 81 -18.17 1.00 1.04
N HIS A 82 -18.65 0.48 -0.08
CA HIS A 82 -19.86 -0.33 -0.16
C HIS A 82 -19.50 -1.79 -0.48
N GLY A 83 -20.27 -2.73 0.06
CA GLY A 83 -20.09 -4.16 -0.15
C GLY A 83 -19.27 -4.84 0.94
N ASP A 84 -18.94 -6.11 0.72
CA ASP A 84 -18.21 -6.92 1.68
C ASP A 84 -16.74 -6.47 1.74
N PHE A 85 -16.24 -6.35 2.95
CA PHE A 85 -14.86 -5.94 3.20
C PHE A 85 -13.93 -7.15 3.18
N VAL A 86 -12.90 -7.08 2.36
CA VAL A 86 -11.96 -8.17 2.12
C VAL A 86 -10.54 -7.76 2.53
N LYS A 87 -9.86 -8.64 3.24
CA LYS A 87 -8.42 -8.56 3.49
C LYS A 87 -7.69 -9.39 2.45
N TYR A 88 -6.99 -8.73 1.53
CA TYR A 88 -6.28 -9.40 0.43
C TYR A 88 -4.88 -9.89 0.84
N ILE A 89 -4.15 -9.04 1.56
CA ILE A 89 -2.77 -9.28 1.98
C ILE A 89 -2.58 -8.74 3.39
N HIS A 90 -2.07 -9.57 4.30
CA HIS A 90 -1.73 -9.13 5.66
C HIS A 90 -0.48 -8.25 5.71
N ASN A 91 -0.38 -7.39 6.73
CA ASN A 91 0.79 -6.57 6.93
C ASN A 91 2.04 -7.43 7.16
N GLY A 92 3.08 -7.17 6.38
CA GLY A 92 4.36 -7.88 6.45
C GLY A 92 4.40 -9.27 5.81
N HIS A 93 3.32 -9.69 5.10
CA HIS A 93 3.28 -10.94 4.35
C HIS A 93 3.04 -10.66 2.87
N PRO A 94 3.93 -11.05 1.95
CA PRO A 94 3.79 -10.75 0.51
C PRO A 94 3.04 -11.86 -0.25
N VAL A 95 2.02 -12.43 0.37
CA VAL A 95 1.21 -13.52 -0.19
C VAL A 95 -0.28 -13.26 0.04
N PRO A 96 -1.17 -13.78 -0.82
CA PRO A 96 -2.62 -13.70 -0.60
C PRO A 96 -3.03 -14.27 0.76
N CYS A 97 -4.03 -13.64 1.39
CA CYS A 97 -4.62 -14.16 2.61
C CYS A 97 -5.24 -15.54 2.38
N THR A 98 -5.13 -16.40 3.37
CA THR A 98 -5.71 -17.76 3.35
C THR A 98 -6.84 -17.93 4.36
N GLU A 99 -6.94 -17.03 5.33
CA GLU A 99 -7.95 -17.03 6.39
C GLU A 99 -8.53 -15.63 6.63
N PRO A 100 -9.85 -15.42 6.38
CA PRO A 100 -10.76 -16.35 5.72
C PRO A 100 -10.36 -16.62 4.26
N PRO A 101 -10.75 -17.76 3.69
CA PRO A 101 -10.39 -18.08 2.31
C PRO A 101 -11.01 -17.08 1.33
N LEU A 102 -10.21 -16.60 0.40
CA LEU A 102 -10.65 -15.70 -0.65
C LEU A 102 -11.45 -16.47 -1.71
N SER A 103 -12.48 -15.85 -2.28
CA SER A 103 -13.12 -16.32 -3.50
C SER A 103 -12.14 -16.26 -4.69
N ASP A 104 -12.47 -16.93 -5.80
CA ASP A 104 -11.61 -16.92 -6.99
C ASP A 104 -11.33 -15.51 -7.52
N GLU A 105 -12.33 -14.60 -7.47
CA GLU A 105 -12.16 -13.21 -7.90
C GLU A 105 -11.30 -12.41 -6.92
N GLU A 106 -11.52 -12.57 -5.63
CA GLU A 106 -10.72 -11.92 -4.59
C GLU A 106 -9.26 -12.41 -4.62
N TYR A 107 -9.06 -13.70 -4.89
CA TYR A 107 -7.73 -14.27 -5.05
C TYR A 107 -6.98 -13.69 -6.25
N LYS A 108 -7.66 -13.46 -7.40
CA LYS A 108 -7.07 -12.78 -8.55
C LYS A 108 -6.63 -11.35 -8.21
N ILE A 109 -7.44 -10.62 -7.42
CA ILE A 109 -7.07 -9.30 -6.92
C ILE A 109 -5.85 -9.40 -6.01
N ALA A 110 -5.82 -10.33 -5.08
CA ALA A 110 -4.69 -10.53 -4.18
C ALA A 110 -3.39 -10.89 -4.93
N GLU A 111 -3.46 -11.79 -5.94
CA GLU A 111 -2.31 -12.07 -6.82
C GLU A 111 -1.80 -10.82 -7.54
N PHE A 112 -2.72 -10.00 -8.06
CA PHE A 112 -2.35 -8.73 -8.71
C PHE A 112 -1.69 -7.78 -7.71
N LEU A 113 -2.21 -7.66 -6.50
CA LEU A 113 -1.62 -6.84 -5.45
C LEU A 113 -0.22 -7.32 -5.03
N CYS A 114 0.01 -8.65 -4.94
CA CYS A 114 1.36 -9.19 -4.75
C CYS A 114 2.32 -8.80 -5.89
N PHE A 115 1.84 -8.81 -7.13
CA PHE A 115 2.62 -8.32 -8.26
C PHE A 115 2.91 -6.81 -8.15
N THR A 116 1.93 -5.98 -7.74
CA THR A 116 2.18 -4.54 -7.55
C THR A 116 3.23 -4.27 -6.48
N GLN A 117 3.29 -5.06 -5.39
CA GLN A 117 4.36 -4.98 -4.40
C GLN A 117 5.74 -5.20 -5.04
N HIS A 118 5.85 -6.19 -5.93
CA HIS A 118 7.10 -6.46 -6.64
C HIS A 118 7.51 -5.29 -7.53
N VAL A 119 6.59 -4.74 -8.32
CA VAL A 119 6.84 -3.54 -9.13
C VAL A 119 7.29 -2.37 -8.26
N GLN A 120 6.56 -2.10 -7.17
CA GLN A 120 6.86 -1.01 -6.25
C GLN A 120 8.26 -1.16 -5.64
N TYR A 121 8.62 -2.36 -5.20
CA TYR A 121 9.95 -2.64 -4.65
C TYR A 121 11.05 -2.34 -5.68
N LEU A 122 10.90 -2.79 -6.92
CA LEU A 122 11.86 -2.50 -8.00
C LEU A 122 11.91 -1.01 -8.35
N GLN A 123 10.75 -0.35 -8.52
CA GLN A 123 10.67 1.07 -8.86
C GLN A 123 11.24 1.98 -7.77
N THR A 124 11.12 1.58 -6.52
CA THR A 124 11.72 2.30 -5.37
C THR A 124 13.18 1.88 -5.11
N LYS A 125 13.76 1.02 -5.95
CA LYS A 125 15.12 0.48 -5.76
C LYS A 125 15.30 -0.21 -4.41
N GLY A 126 14.30 -0.97 -3.99
CA GLY A 126 14.31 -1.69 -2.73
C GLY A 126 14.11 -0.80 -1.50
N LEU A 127 13.49 0.38 -1.64
CA LEU A 127 13.29 1.28 -0.50
C LEU A 127 11.92 1.15 0.14
N ALA A 128 10.86 0.87 -0.63
CA ALA A 128 9.50 0.83 -0.10
C ALA A 128 8.54 0.04 -0.99
N PHE A 129 7.50 -0.51 -0.38
CA PHE A 129 6.32 -1.04 -1.06
C PHE A 129 5.11 -1.00 -0.13
N ILE A 130 3.90 -1.04 -0.71
CA ILE A 130 2.64 -1.06 0.04
C ILE A 130 2.35 -2.47 0.53
N SER A 131 1.87 -2.60 1.76
CA SER A 131 1.41 -3.83 2.40
C SER A 131 0.02 -3.62 3.01
N ASP A 132 -0.49 -4.64 3.67
CA ASP A 132 -1.77 -4.57 4.39
C ASP A 132 -2.97 -4.25 3.50
N TYR A 133 -3.00 -4.79 2.28
CA TYR A 133 -4.06 -4.51 1.33
C TYR A 133 -5.42 -5.05 1.75
N GLN A 134 -6.41 -4.16 1.81
CA GLN A 134 -7.79 -4.46 2.15
C GLN A 134 -8.75 -3.47 1.49
N GLY A 135 -10.03 -3.84 1.38
CA GLY A 135 -11.04 -2.99 0.78
C GLY A 135 -12.27 -3.73 0.29
N SER A 136 -12.97 -3.16 -0.68
CA SER A 136 -14.12 -3.78 -1.33
C SER A 136 -14.21 -3.36 -2.80
N GLY A 137 -14.51 -4.31 -3.68
CA GLY A 137 -14.57 -4.06 -5.11
C GLY A 137 -13.24 -3.52 -5.66
N ASN A 138 -13.26 -2.30 -6.18
CA ASN A 138 -12.07 -1.63 -6.70
C ASN A 138 -11.44 -0.60 -5.73
N LEU A 139 -12.01 -0.45 -4.53
CA LEU A 139 -11.55 0.49 -3.52
C LEU A 139 -10.69 -0.20 -2.48
N LEU A 140 -9.51 0.38 -2.23
CA LEU A 140 -8.57 -0.03 -1.19
C LEU A 140 -8.54 1.02 -0.08
N THR A 141 -8.35 0.56 1.16
CA THR A 141 -8.25 1.43 2.34
C THR A 141 -7.22 0.90 3.33
N ASP A 142 -6.88 1.75 4.29
CA ASP A 142 -6.04 1.43 5.46
C ASP A 142 -4.77 0.63 5.12
N PRO A 143 -4.01 1.07 4.09
CA PRO A 143 -2.77 0.41 3.72
C PRO A 143 -1.65 0.70 4.71
N GLN A 144 -0.58 -0.09 4.64
CA GLN A 144 0.69 0.22 5.29
C GLN A 144 1.79 0.34 4.25
N ILE A 145 2.81 1.16 4.52
CA ILE A 145 4.02 1.21 3.70
C ILE A 145 5.15 0.57 4.51
N LEU A 146 5.73 -0.48 3.96
CA LEU A 146 6.94 -1.08 4.49
C LEU A 146 8.15 -0.46 3.80
N THR A 147 9.16 -0.09 4.61
CA THR A 147 10.36 0.59 4.12
C THR A 147 11.65 -0.07 4.62
N SER A 148 12.72 0.17 3.88
CA SER A 148 14.07 -0.07 4.40
C SER A 148 14.35 0.79 5.64
N ASP A 149 15.46 0.53 6.32
CA ASP A 149 15.89 1.29 7.51
C ASP A 149 16.01 2.81 7.26
N LEU A 150 16.19 3.23 5.99
CA LEU A 150 16.26 4.65 5.62
C LEU A 150 14.92 5.39 5.75
N GLY A 151 13.80 4.68 5.74
CA GLY A 151 12.47 5.25 5.79
C GLY A 151 11.64 4.85 7.01
N VAL A 152 12.26 4.25 8.03
CA VAL A 152 11.55 3.63 9.17
C VAL A 152 10.60 4.58 9.89
N ASP A 153 10.94 5.85 10.00
CA ASP A 153 10.15 6.85 10.71
C ASP A 153 9.20 7.66 9.80
N MET A 154 9.16 7.37 8.49
CA MET A 154 8.42 8.18 7.53
C MET A 154 6.91 7.92 7.51
N PHE A 155 6.48 6.68 7.82
CA PHE A 155 5.11 6.22 7.54
C PHE A 155 4.40 5.64 8.78
N GLY A 156 4.78 6.04 10.00
CA GLY A 156 4.07 5.69 11.21
C GLY A 156 4.37 4.27 11.74
N LEU A 157 3.48 3.77 12.61
CA LEU A 157 3.71 2.55 13.39
C LEU A 157 3.48 1.23 12.63
N GLY A 158 2.91 1.28 11.43
CA GLY A 158 2.60 0.08 10.63
C GLY A 158 3.77 -0.50 9.85
N ASN A 159 4.95 0.13 9.91
CA ASN A 159 6.14 -0.33 9.20
C ASN A 159 6.77 -1.55 9.91
N VAL A 160 6.47 -2.75 9.40
CA VAL A 160 6.95 -4.02 9.96
C VAL A 160 8.30 -4.39 9.33
N LYS A 161 9.38 -4.08 10.03
CA LYS A 161 10.76 -4.31 9.54
C LYS A 161 11.03 -5.76 9.13
N GLU A 162 10.57 -6.72 9.91
CA GLU A 162 10.72 -8.15 9.60
C GLU A 162 10.00 -8.51 8.31
N GLY A 163 8.81 -7.96 8.06
CA GLY A 163 8.06 -8.14 6.83
C GLY A 163 8.79 -7.57 5.62
N PHE A 164 9.37 -6.36 5.76
CA PHE A 164 10.18 -5.77 4.72
C PHE A 164 11.41 -6.63 4.38
N ASN A 165 12.15 -7.08 5.37
CA ASN A 165 13.38 -7.87 5.18
C ASN A 165 13.12 -9.24 4.56
N ARG A 166 11.94 -9.86 4.83
CA ARG A 166 11.56 -11.15 4.27
C ARG A 166 10.94 -11.06 2.88
N PHE A 167 10.57 -9.86 2.43
CA PHE A 167 9.86 -9.67 1.16
C PHE A 167 10.54 -10.38 -0.01
N THR A 168 11.84 -10.21 -0.19
CA THR A 168 12.59 -10.79 -1.30
C THR A 168 12.68 -12.32 -1.29
N THR A 169 12.51 -12.94 -0.12
CA THR A 169 12.55 -14.40 0.06
C THR A 169 11.17 -15.05 0.10
N GLU A 170 10.15 -14.33 0.56
CA GLU A 170 8.79 -14.84 0.70
C GLU A 170 7.90 -14.55 -0.51
N HIS A 171 8.21 -13.48 -1.27
CA HIS A 171 7.45 -13.16 -2.47
C HIS A 171 7.59 -14.27 -3.53
N SER A 172 6.45 -14.79 -3.99
CA SER A 172 6.38 -15.76 -5.08
C SER A 172 5.89 -15.10 -6.36
N CYS A 173 6.74 -15.07 -7.38
CA CYS A 173 6.37 -14.53 -8.69
C CYS A 173 5.22 -15.31 -9.31
N ASN A 174 4.15 -14.61 -9.63
CA ASN A 174 2.93 -15.14 -10.23
C ASN A 174 2.88 -14.89 -11.76
N LYS A 175 1.70 -15.10 -12.36
CA LYS A 175 1.50 -14.89 -13.81
C LYS A 175 1.78 -13.45 -14.27
N TYR A 176 1.46 -12.46 -13.42
CA TYR A 176 1.73 -11.04 -13.71
C TYR A 176 3.23 -10.78 -13.74
N CYS A 177 3.96 -11.16 -12.68
CA CYS A 177 5.43 -10.98 -12.62
C CYS A 177 6.13 -11.58 -13.87
N LYS A 178 5.68 -12.77 -14.27
CA LYS A 178 6.25 -13.48 -15.45
C LYS A 178 5.96 -12.75 -16.75
N TRP A 179 4.71 -12.32 -16.97
CA TRP A 179 4.33 -11.66 -18.22
C TRP A 179 4.98 -10.28 -18.35
N PHE A 180 5.06 -9.53 -17.23
CA PHE A 180 5.70 -8.22 -17.19
C PHE A 180 7.24 -8.32 -17.11
N GLU A 181 7.81 -9.53 -17.11
CA GLU A 181 9.26 -9.78 -17.11
C GLU A 181 9.99 -9.05 -15.99
N LEU A 182 9.43 -9.13 -14.77
CA LEU A 182 10.09 -8.54 -13.63
C LEU A 182 11.36 -9.28 -13.27
N ASP A 183 12.42 -8.55 -12.96
CA ASP A 183 13.67 -9.11 -12.47
C ASP A 183 13.44 -9.90 -11.19
N SER A 184 14.21 -10.98 -11.00
CA SER A 184 14.15 -11.75 -9.78
C SER A 184 14.50 -10.89 -8.56
N LEU A 185 13.72 -11.03 -7.46
CA LEU A 185 14.04 -10.42 -6.18
C LEU A 185 15.20 -11.10 -5.42
N ALA A 186 15.81 -12.15 -6.00
CA ALA A 186 17.00 -12.76 -5.42
C ALA A 186 18.08 -11.68 -5.20
N HIS A 187 18.61 -11.64 -3.99
CA HIS A 187 19.53 -10.64 -3.44
C HIS A 187 20.39 -9.96 -4.50
N PRO A 188 20.50 -8.61 -4.47
CA PRO A 188 21.60 -7.99 -5.21
C PRO A 188 22.87 -8.64 -4.71
N SER A 189 23.49 -9.44 -5.58
CA SER A 189 24.83 -9.96 -5.31
C SER A 189 25.68 -8.75 -4.94
N THR A 190 26.45 -8.88 -3.88
CA THR A 190 27.47 -7.95 -3.39
C THR A 190 28.56 -7.71 -4.47
N ALA A 191 28.16 -7.17 -5.59
CA ALA A 191 29.01 -6.86 -6.76
C ALA A 191 28.76 -5.42 -7.20
N ALA A 192 29.05 -4.45 -6.32
CA ALA A 192 29.44 -3.08 -6.66
C ALA A 192 29.90 -2.34 -5.42
N ALA A 193 30.93 -2.87 -4.75
CA ALA A 193 31.81 -2.09 -3.90
C ALA A 193 33.17 -2.03 -4.65
N LEU A 194 33.29 -1.04 -5.53
CA LEU A 194 34.56 -0.50 -6.01
C LEU A 194 34.36 0.99 -6.30
#